data_b88d351c54e7a8dfdde3229857fabf5d
#
_entry.id   b88d351c54e7a8dfdde3229857fabf5d
#
_cell.length_a   1.000
_cell.length_b   1.000
_cell.length_c   1.000
_cell.angle_alpha   90.00
_cell.angle_beta   90.00
_cell.angle_gamma   90.00
#
_symmetry.space_group_name_H-M   'P 1'
#
loop_
_entity.id
_entity.type
_entity.pdbx_description
1 polymer ?
#
loop_
_entity_poly.entity_id
_entity_poly.type
_entity_poly.pdbx_seq_one_letter_code
_entity_poly.pdbx_strand_id
1 'polypeptide(L)'
;MNTNFVEELRWRGMLHDMMPETEELLTKEMVKGYIGFDPTADSLGVGNMVQIMTLVHFQRAGHKPIALVGGATGMVGDPSGKSAERNLLDLDTLQHNLDCQKRQLEKFLDFDCGANSAEIVNNYDWFKEFDFLGFIRDVGKHMSVNYMMAKDSVKKRLDTGMSFTEFSYQLIQGYDFYHLWKNDGVKLQMGGSDQWGNITTGTELIRRLGRGSAHALTTPLIKKADGTKFGKSEGGNVWLDPQRTSPYAFYQFWLNASDVDAENYIKIFSIKSREEIETLIVEHQEAPFKRVLQKALAEEVTVRVHSQSDLENALAASQILFGKATEEQLRAIDRPTLESVFEGVPQFELNVSELDGGLDIVQALAESTAVFPSKGEARKMLQGNGVSINKTKVGANKVLTSADVIAGGLIIVQKGKKNYFLLKVH
;
A
#
# COMPACT_ATOMS: atom_id res chain seq x y z
N MET A 1 -20.05 -3.73 -22.43
CA MET A 1 -20.14 -2.27 -22.72
C MET A 1 -18.86 -1.65 -22.21
N ASN A 2 -18.11 -0.93 -23.05
CA ASN A 2 -16.95 -0.19 -22.55
C ASN A 2 -17.47 0.93 -21.64
N THR A 3 -17.14 0.85 -20.37
CA THR A 3 -17.46 1.91 -19.39
C THR A 3 -16.67 3.16 -19.77
N ASN A 4 -17.30 4.34 -19.78
CA ASN A 4 -16.57 5.59 -20.00
C ASN A 4 -15.60 5.82 -18.82
N PHE A 5 -14.30 5.80 -19.09
CA PHE A 5 -13.26 5.91 -18.05
C PHE A 5 -13.38 7.20 -17.22
N VAL A 6 -13.64 8.33 -17.87
CA VAL A 6 -13.71 9.62 -17.19
C VAL A 6 -14.96 9.71 -16.30
N GLU A 7 -16.10 9.19 -16.76
CA GLU A 7 -17.31 9.09 -15.94
C GLU A 7 -17.13 8.15 -14.76
N GLU A 8 -16.44 7.02 -14.96
CA GLU A 8 -16.09 6.09 -13.89
C GLU A 8 -15.24 6.77 -12.82
N LEU A 9 -14.21 7.51 -13.21
CA LEU A 9 -13.38 8.27 -12.28
C LEU A 9 -14.16 9.37 -11.55
N ARG A 10 -15.07 10.08 -12.24
CA ARG A 10 -15.95 11.09 -11.59
C ARG A 10 -16.81 10.46 -10.50
N TRP A 11 -17.49 9.36 -10.83
CA TRP A 11 -18.34 8.68 -9.88
C TRP A 11 -17.58 8.15 -8.67
N ARG A 12 -16.36 7.63 -8.89
CA ARG A 12 -15.48 7.13 -7.82
C ARG A 12 -14.82 8.24 -7.00
N GLY A 13 -14.95 9.51 -7.39
CA GLY A 13 -14.24 10.62 -6.76
C GLY A 13 -12.74 10.63 -7.05
N MET A 14 -12.33 9.99 -8.15
CA MET A 14 -10.93 9.85 -8.56
C MET A 14 -10.50 10.85 -9.63
N LEU A 15 -11.37 11.71 -10.13
CA LEU A 15 -11.00 12.77 -11.08
C LEU A 15 -10.73 14.08 -10.36
N HIS A 16 -9.51 14.62 -10.49
CA HIS A 16 -9.14 15.94 -9.97
C HIS A 16 -9.15 16.99 -11.08
N ASP A 17 -8.33 16.78 -12.10
CA ASP A 17 -8.20 17.70 -13.24
C ASP A 17 -7.79 16.92 -14.52
N MET A 18 -8.08 17.47 -15.67
CA MET A 18 -7.67 16.92 -16.95
C MET A 18 -7.52 18.02 -18.00
N MET A 19 -6.70 17.79 -19.01
CA MET A 19 -6.57 18.70 -20.14
C MET A 19 -7.85 18.67 -21.01
N PRO A 20 -8.17 19.79 -21.69
CA PRO A 20 -9.25 19.80 -22.68
C PRO A 20 -9.12 18.65 -23.68
N GLU A 21 -10.24 18.21 -24.23
CA GLU A 21 -10.33 17.14 -25.25
C GLU A 21 -9.91 15.73 -24.79
N THR A 22 -9.44 15.56 -23.52
CA THR A 22 -9.03 14.26 -22.99
C THR A 22 -10.19 13.27 -22.97
N GLU A 23 -11.37 13.69 -22.52
CA GLU A 23 -12.56 12.82 -22.47
C GLU A 23 -13.04 12.45 -23.88
N GLU A 24 -12.98 13.37 -24.81
CA GLU A 24 -13.34 13.12 -26.21
C GLU A 24 -12.39 12.10 -26.86
N LEU A 25 -11.09 12.21 -26.61
CA LEU A 25 -10.09 11.23 -27.07
C LEU A 25 -10.39 9.82 -26.51
N LEU A 26 -10.64 9.72 -25.21
CA LEU A 26 -10.90 8.45 -24.52
C LEU A 26 -12.21 7.78 -24.92
N THR A 27 -13.17 8.54 -25.46
CA THR A 27 -14.41 7.95 -25.99
C THR A 27 -14.30 7.50 -27.44
N LYS A 28 -13.36 8.06 -28.21
CA LYS A 28 -13.22 7.79 -29.64
C LYS A 28 -12.36 6.58 -29.99
N GLU A 29 -11.34 6.31 -29.18
CA GLU A 29 -10.37 5.26 -29.49
C GLU A 29 -9.79 4.61 -28.24
N MET A 30 -9.19 3.41 -28.41
CA MET A 30 -8.34 2.82 -27.39
C MET A 30 -7.06 3.65 -27.26
N VAL A 31 -6.81 4.19 -26.08
CA VAL A 31 -5.66 5.03 -25.78
C VAL A 31 -4.62 4.26 -24.97
N LYS A 32 -3.35 4.44 -25.29
CA LYS A 32 -2.24 4.06 -24.40
C LYS A 32 -2.00 5.20 -23.42
N GLY A 33 -2.04 4.88 -22.11
CA GLY A 33 -1.80 5.85 -21.04
C GLY A 33 -0.89 5.27 -19.97
N TYR A 34 -0.12 6.11 -19.28
CA TYR A 34 0.84 5.65 -18.30
C TYR A 34 0.80 6.41 -16.98
N ILE A 35 1.30 5.76 -15.94
CA ILE A 35 1.60 6.33 -14.62
C ILE A 35 3.01 5.90 -14.22
N GLY A 36 3.80 6.83 -13.67
CA GLY A 36 5.14 6.57 -13.16
C GLY A 36 5.14 6.21 -11.66
N PHE A 37 6.01 5.28 -11.29
CA PHE A 37 6.27 4.82 -9.92
C PHE A 37 7.77 4.86 -9.63
N ASP A 38 8.20 5.77 -8.77
CA ASP A 38 9.60 5.86 -8.35
C ASP A 38 9.93 4.81 -7.28
N PRO A 39 11.01 4.03 -7.44
CA PRO A 39 11.38 2.92 -6.55
C PRO A 39 12.08 3.42 -5.27
N THR A 40 11.38 4.25 -4.50
CA THR A 40 11.90 4.86 -3.26
C THR A 40 11.94 3.92 -2.05
N ALA A 41 11.36 2.74 -2.18
CA ALA A 41 11.39 1.63 -1.22
C ALA A 41 11.14 0.31 -1.96
N ASP A 42 11.50 -0.80 -1.33
CA ASP A 42 11.26 -2.17 -1.80
C ASP A 42 9.77 -2.59 -1.80
N SER A 43 8.87 -1.68 -1.45
CA SER A 43 7.43 -1.88 -1.53
C SER A 43 6.71 -0.59 -1.89
N LEU A 44 5.59 -0.73 -2.60
CA LEU A 44 4.57 0.29 -2.72
C LEU A 44 3.73 0.32 -1.43
N GLY A 45 3.28 1.50 -1.02
CA GLY A 45 2.34 1.65 0.08
C GLY A 45 0.90 1.77 -0.41
N VAL A 46 -0.08 1.67 0.50
CA VAL A 46 -1.50 1.84 0.16
C VAL A 46 -1.80 3.22 -0.45
N GLY A 47 -0.98 4.24 -0.19
CA GLY A 47 -1.09 5.54 -0.86
C GLY A 47 -0.86 5.45 -2.37
N ASN A 48 0.01 4.55 -2.84
CA ASN A 48 0.26 4.31 -4.25
C ASN A 48 -0.88 3.54 -4.92
N MET A 49 -1.72 2.82 -4.14
CA MET A 49 -2.83 2.04 -4.70
C MET A 49 -3.84 2.90 -5.46
N VAL A 50 -3.97 4.20 -5.14
CA VAL A 50 -4.84 5.11 -5.90
C VAL A 50 -4.40 5.14 -7.38
N GLN A 51 -3.10 5.28 -7.60
CA GLN A 51 -2.53 5.33 -8.94
C GLN A 51 -2.61 3.96 -9.63
N ILE A 52 -2.38 2.88 -8.88
CA ILE A 52 -2.56 1.51 -9.39
C ILE A 52 -4.02 1.29 -9.80
N MET A 53 -5.00 1.66 -8.95
CA MET A 53 -6.42 1.53 -9.27
C MET A 53 -6.85 2.41 -10.45
N THR A 54 -6.20 3.56 -10.65
CA THR A 54 -6.41 4.38 -11.85
C THR A 54 -6.03 3.59 -13.12
N LEU A 55 -4.87 2.91 -13.13
CA LEU A 55 -4.49 2.02 -14.24
C LEU A 55 -5.44 0.83 -14.39
N VAL A 56 -5.91 0.23 -13.28
CA VAL A 56 -6.90 -0.87 -13.30
C VAL A 56 -8.20 -0.41 -13.96
N HIS A 57 -8.75 0.74 -13.54
CA HIS A 57 -9.97 1.27 -14.15
C HIS A 57 -9.77 1.69 -15.59
N PHE A 58 -8.59 2.19 -15.95
CA PHE A 58 -8.21 2.52 -17.33
C PHE A 58 -8.22 1.26 -18.21
N GLN A 59 -7.63 0.16 -17.73
CA GLN A 59 -7.64 -1.13 -18.44
C GLN A 59 -9.07 -1.69 -18.59
N ARG A 60 -9.87 -1.66 -17.51
CA ARG A 60 -11.26 -2.12 -17.52
C ARG A 60 -12.16 -1.32 -18.45
N ALA A 61 -11.84 -0.05 -18.70
CA ALA A 61 -12.51 0.77 -19.68
C ALA A 61 -12.09 0.47 -21.12
N GLY A 62 -11.17 -0.48 -21.34
CA GLY A 62 -10.72 -0.90 -22.67
C GLY A 62 -9.50 -0.17 -23.19
N HIS A 63 -8.83 0.65 -22.36
CA HIS A 63 -7.59 1.33 -22.71
C HIS A 63 -6.37 0.52 -22.30
N LYS A 64 -5.21 0.82 -22.87
CA LYS A 64 -3.96 0.12 -22.61
C LYS A 64 -3.13 0.84 -21.54
N PRO A 65 -3.03 0.28 -20.30
CA PRO A 65 -2.24 0.85 -19.23
C PRO A 65 -0.76 0.50 -19.39
N ILE A 66 0.10 1.48 -19.09
CA ILE A 66 1.54 1.30 -18.96
C ILE A 66 1.95 1.75 -17.56
N ALA A 67 2.59 0.86 -16.81
CA ALA A 67 3.23 1.21 -15.54
C ALA A 67 4.71 1.50 -15.81
N LEU A 68 5.13 2.76 -15.62
CA LEU A 68 6.51 3.15 -15.75
C LEU A 68 7.19 3.03 -14.38
N VAL A 69 8.23 2.21 -14.28
CA VAL A 69 9.09 2.17 -13.10
C VAL A 69 10.27 3.11 -13.29
N GLY A 70 10.49 3.97 -12.29
CA GLY A 70 11.40 5.10 -12.38
C GLY A 70 12.86 4.74 -12.11
N GLY A 71 13.51 3.89 -12.92
CA GLY A 71 14.93 3.58 -12.76
C GLY A 71 15.83 4.81 -12.89
N ALA A 72 15.55 5.71 -13.82
CA ALA A 72 16.28 6.97 -13.96
C ALA A 72 15.78 8.06 -13.01
N THR A 73 14.46 8.26 -12.92
CA THR A 73 13.87 9.25 -12.03
C THR A 73 14.12 8.95 -10.54
N GLY A 74 14.23 7.68 -10.17
CA GLY A 74 14.61 7.25 -8.81
C GLY A 74 16.02 7.64 -8.41
N MET A 75 16.94 7.84 -9.37
CA MET A 75 18.31 8.35 -9.12
C MET A 75 18.32 9.85 -8.80
N VAL A 76 17.26 10.57 -9.17
CA VAL A 76 17.16 12.04 -9.04
C VAL A 76 16.26 12.45 -7.88
N GLY A 77 15.10 11.81 -7.75
CA GLY A 77 14.13 12.06 -6.70
C GLY A 77 13.13 13.20 -7.01
N ASP A 78 11.85 12.87 -6.99
CA ASP A 78 10.75 13.81 -7.23
C ASP A 78 10.60 14.80 -6.07
N PRO A 79 10.69 16.13 -6.33
CA PRO A 79 10.46 17.16 -5.32
C PRO A 79 8.96 17.42 -5.03
N SER A 80 8.05 16.90 -5.83
CA SER A 80 6.62 17.18 -5.74
C SER A 80 6.04 16.76 -4.38
N GLY A 81 5.35 17.69 -3.70
CA GLY A 81 4.74 17.43 -2.39
C GLY A 81 5.73 17.23 -1.23
N LYS A 82 7.02 17.57 -1.40
CA LYS A 82 8.08 17.42 -0.40
C LYS A 82 8.61 18.75 0.09
N SER A 83 9.05 18.77 1.35
CA SER A 83 9.68 19.92 1.99
C SER A 83 11.21 19.85 2.05
N ALA A 84 11.78 18.66 1.80
CA ALA A 84 13.22 18.40 1.83
C ALA A 84 13.64 17.49 0.68
N GLU A 85 14.91 17.59 0.27
CA GLU A 85 15.53 16.74 -0.73
C GLU A 85 15.54 15.27 -0.29
N ARG A 86 15.41 14.34 -1.23
CA ARG A 86 15.47 12.90 -0.96
C ARG A 86 16.93 12.46 -0.82
N ASN A 87 17.16 11.50 0.07
CA ASN A 87 18.41 10.75 0.06
C ASN A 87 18.47 9.90 -1.21
N LEU A 88 19.56 10.01 -1.93
CA LEU A 88 19.82 9.21 -3.12
C LEU A 88 20.13 7.77 -2.69
N LEU A 89 19.51 6.82 -3.37
CA LEU A 89 19.77 5.39 -3.19
C LEU A 89 20.99 4.97 -4.02
N ASP A 90 21.72 3.99 -3.55
CA ASP A 90 22.71 3.31 -4.38
C ASP A 90 22.03 2.47 -5.48
N LEU A 91 22.76 2.12 -6.54
CA LEU A 91 22.21 1.46 -7.72
C LEU A 91 21.66 0.07 -7.43
N ASP A 92 22.27 -0.67 -6.51
CA ASP A 92 21.84 -2.03 -6.16
C ASP A 92 20.52 -1.99 -5.39
N THR A 93 20.41 -1.08 -4.41
CA THR A 93 19.16 -0.82 -3.68
C THR A 93 18.05 -0.35 -4.61
N LEU A 94 18.37 0.55 -5.55
CA LEU A 94 17.41 1.05 -6.54
C LEU A 94 16.88 -0.09 -7.41
N GLN A 95 17.77 -0.95 -7.93
CA GLN A 95 17.39 -2.10 -8.75
C GLN A 95 16.54 -3.09 -7.96
N HIS A 96 16.92 -3.39 -6.72
CA HIS A 96 16.14 -4.25 -5.84
C HIS A 96 14.70 -3.71 -5.62
N ASN A 97 14.58 -2.43 -5.31
CA ASN A 97 13.28 -1.78 -5.11
C ASN A 97 12.42 -1.83 -6.36
N LEU A 98 13.03 -1.59 -7.52
CA LEU A 98 12.38 -1.64 -8.82
C LEU A 98 11.79 -3.03 -9.10
N ASP A 99 12.56 -4.10 -8.88
CA ASP A 99 12.10 -5.47 -9.07
C ASP A 99 10.98 -5.84 -8.09
N CYS A 100 11.04 -5.35 -6.86
CA CYS A 100 9.97 -5.55 -5.88
C CYS A 100 8.66 -4.87 -6.30
N GLN A 101 8.73 -3.59 -6.71
CA GLN A 101 7.55 -2.85 -7.16
C GLN A 101 6.94 -3.43 -8.43
N LYS A 102 7.77 -3.88 -9.37
CA LYS A 102 7.32 -4.55 -10.59
C LYS A 102 6.45 -5.76 -10.26
N ARG A 103 6.93 -6.67 -9.38
CA ARG A 103 6.15 -7.84 -8.93
C ARG A 103 4.84 -7.47 -8.24
N GLN A 104 4.79 -6.33 -7.56
CA GLN A 104 3.54 -5.84 -6.94
C GLN A 104 2.56 -5.34 -8.00
N LEU A 105 3.01 -4.57 -8.99
CA LEU A 105 2.18 -4.07 -10.09
C LEU A 105 1.59 -5.21 -10.93
N GLU A 106 2.34 -6.30 -11.12
CA GLU A 106 1.91 -7.50 -11.84
C GLU A 106 0.68 -8.19 -11.22
N LYS A 107 0.39 -7.96 -9.93
CA LYS A 107 -0.80 -8.51 -9.26
C LYS A 107 -2.10 -7.76 -9.58
N PHE A 108 -2.02 -6.54 -10.09
CA PHE A 108 -3.19 -5.67 -10.28
C PHE A 108 -3.65 -5.56 -11.72
N LEU A 109 -2.74 -5.69 -12.66
CA LEU A 109 -2.97 -5.46 -14.08
C LEU A 109 -2.95 -6.78 -14.85
N ASP A 110 -3.71 -6.85 -15.92
CA ASP A 110 -3.73 -8.01 -16.81
C ASP A 110 -2.76 -7.79 -17.98
N PHE A 111 -1.78 -8.66 -18.09
CA PHE A 111 -0.72 -8.59 -19.10
C PHE A 111 -0.99 -9.48 -20.32
N ASP A 112 -2.09 -10.25 -20.31
CA ASP A 112 -2.43 -11.19 -21.39
C ASP A 112 -3.93 -11.15 -21.75
N CYS A 113 -4.51 -9.95 -21.84
CA CYS A 113 -5.92 -9.74 -22.19
C CYS A 113 -6.14 -9.23 -23.65
N GLY A 114 -5.13 -9.31 -24.49
CA GLY A 114 -5.22 -8.92 -25.90
C GLY A 114 -4.76 -7.50 -26.16
N ALA A 115 -5.53 -6.72 -26.93
CA ALA A 115 -5.09 -5.40 -27.43
C ALA A 115 -4.76 -4.39 -26.34
N ASN A 116 -5.41 -4.47 -25.19
CA ASN A 116 -5.20 -3.59 -24.04
C ASN A 116 -4.45 -4.26 -22.89
N SER A 117 -3.67 -5.31 -23.16
CA SER A 117 -2.75 -5.90 -22.20
C SER A 117 -1.81 -4.84 -21.62
N ALA A 118 -1.61 -4.88 -20.31
CA ALA A 118 -0.73 -3.95 -19.61
C ALA A 118 0.73 -4.12 -20.04
N GLU A 119 1.52 -3.06 -19.86
CA GLU A 119 2.97 -3.11 -20.03
C GLU A 119 3.67 -2.48 -18.81
N ILE A 120 4.85 -2.99 -18.49
CA ILE A 120 5.76 -2.35 -17.52
C ILE A 120 7.01 -1.95 -18.27
N VAL A 121 7.39 -0.67 -18.14
CA VAL A 121 8.58 -0.11 -18.77
C VAL A 121 9.49 0.53 -17.72
N ASN A 122 10.79 0.57 -17.97
CA ASN A 122 11.77 1.21 -17.10
C ASN A 122 12.38 2.41 -17.82
N ASN A 123 12.24 3.61 -17.26
CA ASN A 123 12.78 4.81 -17.91
C ASN A 123 14.32 4.85 -17.98
N TYR A 124 15.01 4.04 -17.19
CA TYR A 124 16.46 3.87 -17.32
C TYR A 124 16.87 3.35 -18.71
N ASP A 125 16.01 2.57 -19.38
CA ASP A 125 16.35 1.98 -20.67
C ASP A 125 16.59 3.00 -21.77
N TRP A 126 15.95 4.14 -21.73
CA TRP A 126 16.20 5.22 -22.69
C TRP A 126 17.11 6.31 -22.15
N PHE A 127 17.28 6.46 -20.82
CA PHE A 127 18.19 7.45 -20.27
C PHE A 127 19.65 6.99 -20.25
N LYS A 128 19.94 5.70 -20.15
CA LYS A 128 21.31 5.16 -20.15
C LYS A 128 22.11 5.49 -21.42
N GLU A 129 21.42 5.79 -22.51
CA GLU A 129 22.03 6.16 -23.79
C GLU A 129 22.37 7.65 -23.89
N PHE A 130 21.87 8.48 -22.97
CA PHE A 130 22.15 9.91 -22.96
C PHE A 130 23.46 10.20 -22.22
N ASP A 131 24.34 11.00 -22.85
CA ASP A 131 25.30 11.79 -22.11
C ASP A 131 24.69 13.11 -21.64
N PHE A 132 25.30 13.71 -20.62
CA PHE A 132 24.80 14.95 -20.03
C PHE A 132 24.66 16.11 -21.03
N LEU A 133 25.67 16.31 -21.88
CA LEU A 133 25.66 17.41 -22.86
C LEU A 133 24.61 17.16 -23.96
N GLY A 134 24.46 15.92 -24.38
CA GLY A 134 23.42 15.50 -25.33
C GLY A 134 22.03 15.81 -24.81
N PHE A 135 21.73 15.43 -23.55
CA PHE A 135 20.43 15.72 -22.94
C PHE A 135 20.14 17.22 -22.83
N ILE A 136 21.11 18.02 -22.36
CA ILE A 136 20.97 19.49 -22.26
C ILE A 136 20.73 20.10 -23.64
N ARG A 137 21.49 19.68 -24.66
CA ARG A 137 21.38 20.21 -26.01
C ARG A 137 20.05 19.82 -26.69
N ASP A 138 19.65 18.56 -26.57
CA ASP A 138 18.56 18.02 -27.38
C ASP A 138 17.20 18.13 -26.70
N VAL A 139 17.17 18.13 -25.38
CA VAL A 139 15.93 18.26 -24.56
C VAL A 139 15.88 19.61 -23.84
N GLY A 140 16.91 19.95 -23.08
CA GLY A 140 16.92 21.15 -22.23
C GLY A 140 16.63 22.44 -22.95
N LYS A 141 17.15 22.64 -24.18
CA LYS A 141 16.92 23.86 -24.97
C LYS A 141 15.43 24.14 -25.29
N HIS A 142 14.58 23.13 -25.22
CA HIS A 142 13.16 23.28 -25.54
C HIS A 142 12.30 23.76 -24.36
N MET A 143 12.89 23.81 -23.14
CA MET A 143 12.20 24.28 -21.93
C MET A 143 12.90 25.52 -21.36
N SER A 144 12.17 26.60 -21.22
CA SER A 144 12.75 27.81 -20.62
C SER A 144 12.78 27.67 -19.09
N VAL A 145 13.81 28.24 -18.47
CA VAL A 145 13.95 28.29 -17.00
C VAL A 145 12.72 28.96 -16.36
N ASN A 146 12.20 30.04 -16.95
CA ASN A 146 11.00 30.72 -16.46
C ASN A 146 9.77 29.80 -16.43
N TYR A 147 9.59 28.95 -17.45
CA TYR A 147 8.50 27.97 -17.45
C TYR A 147 8.67 26.94 -16.33
N MET A 148 9.87 26.42 -16.14
CA MET A 148 10.17 25.46 -15.10
C MET A 148 10.00 26.06 -13.69
N MET A 149 10.47 27.28 -13.47
CA MET A 149 10.32 28.01 -12.19
C MET A 149 8.86 28.38 -11.87
N ALA A 150 7.99 28.47 -12.86
CA ALA A 150 6.58 28.78 -12.66
C ALA A 150 5.77 27.62 -12.08
N LYS A 151 6.33 26.41 -12.03
CA LYS A 151 5.64 25.23 -11.47
C LYS A 151 5.48 25.33 -9.94
N ASP A 152 4.34 24.90 -9.41
CA ASP A 152 4.05 25.01 -7.98
C ASP A 152 5.01 24.19 -7.10
N SER A 153 5.47 23.03 -7.59
CA SER A 153 6.47 22.19 -6.93
C SER A 153 7.81 22.93 -6.76
N VAL A 154 8.19 23.76 -7.74
CA VAL A 154 9.40 24.59 -7.70
C VAL A 154 9.18 25.82 -6.82
N LYS A 155 8.11 26.60 -7.06
CA LYS A 155 7.82 27.83 -6.30
C LYS A 155 7.86 27.61 -4.78
N LYS A 156 7.24 26.55 -4.30
CA LYS A 156 7.19 26.20 -2.87
C LYS A 156 8.56 25.90 -2.26
N ARG A 157 9.56 25.61 -3.08
CA ARG A 157 10.90 25.24 -2.66
C ARG A 157 11.93 26.35 -2.87
N LEU A 158 11.58 27.45 -3.58
CA LEU A 158 12.52 28.54 -3.87
C LEU A 158 13.08 29.18 -2.59
N ASP A 159 12.25 29.37 -1.56
CA ASP A 159 12.64 30.00 -0.30
C ASP A 159 13.51 29.10 0.58
N THR A 160 13.34 27.77 0.48
CA THR A 160 14.09 26.76 1.26
C THR A 160 15.31 26.22 0.53
N GLY A 161 15.47 26.55 -0.74
CA GLY A 161 16.49 26.03 -1.63
C GLY A 161 16.08 24.74 -2.31
N MET A 162 16.54 24.58 -3.55
CA MET A 162 16.34 23.38 -4.38
C MET A 162 17.64 23.10 -5.12
N SER A 163 18.11 21.86 -5.10
CA SER A 163 19.29 21.48 -5.86
C SER A 163 19.00 21.47 -7.36
N PHE A 164 20.05 21.55 -8.18
CA PHE A 164 19.91 21.37 -9.63
C PHE A 164 19.33 19.99 -9.98
N THR A 165 19.68 18.98 -9.20
CA THR A 165 19.17 17.60 -9.34
C THR A 165 17.65 17.58 -9.21
N GLU A 166 17.09 18.08 -8.10
CA GLU A 166 15.64 18.17 -7.92
C GLU A 166 14.96 19.03 -8.99
N PHE A 167 15.57 20.17 -9.35
CA PHE A 167 15.03 21.09 -10.37
C PHE A 167 14.93 20.43 -11.74
N SER A 168 15.90 19.57 -12.09
CA SER A 168 15.92 18.86 -13.37
C SER A 168 14.92 17.72 -13.46
N TYR A 169 14.37 17.22 -12.34
CA TYR A 169 13.42 16.11 -12.31
C TYR A 169 12.25 16.31 -13.28
N GLN A 170 11.62 17.48 -13.27
CA GLN A 170 10.50 17.78 -14.15
C GLN A 170 10.83 17.63 -15.65
N LEU A 171 12.09 17.87 -16.02
CA LEU A 171 12.55 17.73 -17.40
C LEU A 171 12.77 16.26 -17.76
N ILE A 172 13.26 15.46 -16.81
CA ILE A 172 13.47 14.02 -16.97
C ILE A 172 12.12 13.33 -17.12
N GLN A 173 11.17 13.55 -16.21
CA GLN A 173 9.81 13.01 -16.33
C GLN A 173 9.08 13.53 -17.58
N GLY A 174 9.31 14.79 -17.94
CA GLY A 174 8.75 15.33 -19.20
C GLY A 174 9.29 14.61 -20.43
N TYR A 175 10.56 14.21 -20.42
CA TYR A 175 11.14 13.42 -21.50
C TYR A 175 10.60 12.00 -21.55
N ASP A 176 10.28 11.37 -20.42
CA ASP A 176 9.60 10.07 -20.39
C ASP A 176 8.33 10.12 -21.24
N PHE A 177 7.51 11.16 -21.05
CA PHE A 177 6.27 11.30 -21.83
C PHE A 177 6.54 11.51 -23.30
N TYR A 178 7.51 12.37 -23.65
CA TYR A 178 7.91 12.57 -25.04
C TYR A 178 8.43 11.28 -25.68
N HIS A 179 9.25 10.50 -24.97
CA HIS A 179 9.80 9.23 -25.45
C HIS A 179 8.68 8.23 -25.75
N LEU A 180 7.79 8.00 -24.77
CA LEU A 180 6.68 7.07 -24.90
C LEU A 180 5.67 7.52 -25.98
N TRP A 181 5.42 8.83 -26.07
CA TRP A 181 4.57 9.38 -27.11
C TRP A 181 5.15 9.12 -28.51
N LYS A 182 6.43 9.38 -28.69
CA LYS A 182 7.11 9.28 -29.99
C LYS A 182 7.29 7.83 -30.46
N ASN A 183 7.67 6.94 -29.56
CA ASN A 183 8.09 5.58 -29.88
C ASN A 183 6.97 4.55 -29.72
N ASP A 184 6.09 4.74 -28.74
CA ASP A 184 5.07 3.78 -28.36
C ASP A 184 3.63 4.26 -28.61
N GLY A 185 3.46 5.51 -29.04
CA GLY A 185 2.16 6.11 -29.34
C GLY A 185 1.31 6.40 -28.10
N VAL A 186 1.96 6.60 -26.93
CA VAL A 186 1.28 6.97 -25.69
C VAL A 186 0.73 8.38 -25.79
N LYS A 187 -0.59 8.55 -25.57
CA LYS A 187 -1.27 9.84 -25.68
C LYS A 187 -1.68 10.47 -24.36
N LEU A 188 -1.63 9.71 -23.27
CA LEU A 188 -2.11 10.15 -21.95
C LEU A 188 -1.08 9.86 -20.86
N GLN A 189 -0.74 10.86 -20.06
CA GLN A 189 -0.07 10.68 -18.77
C GLN A 189 -1.06 10.95 -17.64
N MET A 190 -1.07 10.07 -16.64
CA MET A 190 -1.90 10.20 -15.45
C MET A 190 -1.03 10.24 -14.19
N GLY A 191 -1.57 10.75 -13.08
CA GLY A 191 -0.86 10.82 -11.81
C GLY A 191 -1.68 11.47 -10.70
N GLY A 192 -1.09 11.68 -9.53
CA GLY A 192 -1.69 12.48 -8.47
C GLY A 192 -1.72 13.97 -8.83
N SER A 193 -2.57 14.74 -8.17
CA SER A 193 -2.69 16.19 -8.42
C SER A 193 -1.38 16.97 -8.17
N ASP A 194 -0.49 16.44 -7.33
CA ASP A 194 0.86 16.98 -7.12
C ASP A 194 1.78 16.81 -8.34
N GLN A 195 1.44 15.90 -9.26
CA GLN A 195 2.19 15.63 -10.49
C GLN A 195 1.80 16.51 -11.67
N TRP A 196 0.77 17.35 -11.56
CA TRP A 196 0.28 18.18 -12.67
C TRP A 196 1.38 18.98 -13.38
N GLY A 197 2.28 19.58 -12.58
CA GLY A 197 3.41 20.35 -13.08
C GLY A 197 4.39 19.52 -13.93
N ASN A 198 4.74 18.33 -13.48
CA ASN A 198 5.64 17.41 -14.20
C ASN A 198 4.95 16.86 -15.46
N ILE A 199 3.69 16.44 -15.36
CA ILE A 199 2.91 15.92 -16.49
C ILE A 199 2.79 16.96 -17.61
N THR A 200 2.42 18.19 -17.24
CA THR A 200 2.29 19.29 -18.24
C THR A 200 3.63 19.73 -18.81
N THR A 201 4.76 19.45 -18.15
CA THR A 201 6.08 19.62 -18.77
C THR A 201 6.27 18.63 -19.92
N GLY A 202 5.79 17.39 -19.78
CA GLY A 202 5.81 16.40 -20.84
C GLY A 202 4.93 16.79 -22.04
N THR A 203 3.70 17.25 -21.80
CA THR A 203 2.83 17.74 -22.91
C THR A 203 3.45 18.92 -23.63
N GLU A 204 4.11 19.83 -22.92
CA GLU A 204 4.80 20.97 -23.52
C GLU A 204 6.05 20.54 -24.32
N LEU A 205 6.82 19.55 -23.87
CA LEU A 205 7.91 18.96 -24.64
C LEU A 205 7.41 18.32 -25.94
N ILE A 206 6.33 17.55 -25.87
CA ILE A 206 5.70 16.96 -27.06
C ILE A 206 5.29 18.04 -28.05
N ARG A 207 4.67 19.11 -27.56
CA ARG A 207 4.27 20.25 -28.40
C ARG A 207 5.46 20.93 -29.08
N ARG A 208 6.55 21.19 -28.33
CA ARG A 208 7.72 21.95 -28.82
C ARG A 208 8.67 21.10 -29.65
N LEU A 209 8.99 19.90 -29.20
CA LEU A 209 9.97 19.01 -29.80
C LEU A 209 9.31 18.08 -30.83
N GLY A 210 8.15 17.51 -30.50
CA GLY A 210 7.43 16.54 -31.32
C GLY A 210 6.45 17.16 -32.32
N ARG A 211 6.07 18.43 -32.09
CA ARG A 211 5.01 19.13 -32.88
C ARG A 211 3.68 18.37 -32.88
N GLY A 212 3.40 17.65 -31.80
CA GLY A 212 2.21 16.86 -31.58
C GLY A 212 1.40 17.34 -30.40
N SER A 213 0.37 16.58 -30.06
CA SER A 213 -0.46 16.78 -28.85
C SER A 213 -0.47 15.54 -27.98
N ALA A 214 -0.61 15.76 -26.69
CA ALA A 214 -0.80 14.72 -25.69
C ALA A 214 -1.64 15.28 -24.54
N HIS A 215 -2.18 14.39 -23.73
CA HIS A 215 -3.18 14.69 -22.72
C HIS A 215 -2.70 14.35 -21.32
N ALA A 216 -3.29 15.02 -20.34
CA ALA A 216 -3.00 14.83 -18.91
C ALA A 216 -4.30 14.66 -18.13
N LEU A 217 -4.26 13.77 -17.14
CA LEU A 217 -5.33 13.57 -16.18
C LEU A 217 -4.73 13.34 -14.79
N THR A 218 -5.30 13.96 -13.77
CA THR A 218 -4.86 13.77 -12.38
C THR A 218 -5.98 13.34 -11.47
N THR A 219 -5.59 12.57 -10.44
CA THR A 219 -6.44 12.13 -9.34
C THR A 219 -6.19 12.99 -8.10
N PRO A 220 -7.18 13.16 -7.20
CA PRO A 220 -6.96 13.88 -5.94
C PRO A 220 -5.99 13.13 -5.03
N LEU A 221 -5.24 13.86 -4.21
CA LEU A 221 -4.50 13.29 -3.09
C LEU A 221 -5.48 12.93 -1.99
N ILE A 222 -5.59 11.64 -1.69
CA ILE A 222 -6.51 11.15 -0.66
C ILE A 222 -6.02 11.53 0.73
N LYS A 223 -6.94 12.04 1.54
CA LYS A 223 -6.78 12.29 2.98
C LYS A 223 -7.85 11.51 3.72
N LYS A 224 -7.59 11.19 4.98
CA LYS A 224 -8.62 10.67 5.88
C LYS A 224 -9.63 11.77 6.20
N ALA A 225 -10.83 11.40 6.65
CA ALA A 225 -11.87 12.35 7.04
C ALA A 225 -11.43 13.31 8.15
N ASP A 226 -10.48 12.90 8.99
CA ASP A 226 -9.86 13.75 10.03
C ASP A 226 -8.79 14.71 9.49
N GLY A 227 -8.55 14.72 8.18
CA GLY A 227 -7.55 15.55 7.50
C GLY A 227 -6.12 14.99 7.51
N THR A 228 -5.88 13.89 8.21
CA THR A 228 -4.56 13.25 8.26
C THR A 228 -4.24 12.53 6.95
N LYS A 229 -2.96 12.20 6.76
CA LYS A 229 -2.47 11.58 5.53
C LYS A 229 -2.97 10.13 5.42
N PHE A 230 -3.61 9.79 4.31
CA PHE A 230 -3.97 8.41 3.97
C PHE A 230 -2.73 7.50 3.85
N GLY A 231 -2.88 6.23 4.20
CA GLY A 231 -1.83 5.21 4.07
C GLY A 231 -0.84 5.18 5.22
N LYS A 232 -1.12 5.90 6.32
CA LYS A 232 -0.36 5.81 7.56
C LYS A 232 -1.21 5.25 8.69
N SER A 233 -0.60 4.37 9.49
CA SER A 233 -1.07 3.90 10.79
C SER A 233 -0.19 4.50 11.90
N GLU A 234 -0.47 4.16 13.17
CA GLU A 234 0.39 4.52 14.30
C GLU A 234 1.81 3.93 14.13
N GLY A 235 1.96 2.78 13.48
CA GLY A 235 3.23 2.13 13.16
C GLY A 235 3.95 2.67 11.92
N GLY A 236 3.43 3.71 11.25
CA GLY A 236 4.04 4.27 10.05
C GLY A 236 3.27 3.99 8.76
N ASN A 237 3.99 3.80 7.65
CA ASN A 237 3.37 3.50 6.36
C ASN A 237 2.77 2.08 6.36
N VAL A 238 1.59 1.93 5.74
CA VAL A 238 1.00 0.63 5.43
C VAL A 238 1.45 0.20 4.03
N TRP A 239 2.16 -0.91 3.97
CA TRP A 239 2.84 -1.41 2.78
C TRP A 239 2.08 -2.55 2.11
N LEU A 240 2.29 -2.76 0.82
CA LEU A 240 1.72 -3.88 0.08
C LEU A 240 2.53 -5.18 0.27
N ASP A 241 3.78 -5.06 0.71
CA ASP A 241 4.63 -6.21 1.00
C ASP A 241 4.23 -6.85 2.34
N PRO A 242 3.95 -8.17 2.39
CA PRO A 242 3.53 -8.87 3.60
C PRO A 242 4.62 -8.93 4.69
N GLN A 243 5.90 -8.75 4.33
CA GLN A 243 7.00 -8.70 5.28
C GLN A 243 7.10 -7.33 5.98
N ARG A 244 6.60 -6.26 5.35
CA ARG A 244 6.58 -4.91 5.92
C ARG A 244 5.29 -4.58 6.65
N THR A 245 4.17 -5.03 6.12
CA THR A 245 2.85 -4.95 6.77
C THR A 245 2.18 -6.29 6.59
N SER A 246 2.03 -7.04 7.67
CA SER A 246 1.43 -8.37 7.59
C SER A 246 0.01 -8.32 6.99
N PRO A 247 -0.46 -9.39 6.35
CA PRO A 247 -1.83 -9.45 5.82
C PRO A 247 -2.90 -9.17 6.88
N TYR A 248 -2.67 -9.57 8.13
CA TYR A 248 -3.55 -9.23 9.24
C TYR A 248 -3.59 -7.72 9.53
N ALA A 249 -2.43 -7.07 9.68
CA ALA A 249 -2.36 -5.62 9.92
C ALA A 249 -2.91 -4.84 8.73
N PHE A 250 -2.68 -5.32 7.51
CA PHE A 250 -3.24 -4.78 6.28
C PHE A 250 -4.78 -4.88 6.26
N TYR A 251 -5.34 -6.04 6.58
CA TYR A 251 -6.78 -6.24 6.73
C TYR A 251 -7.38 -5.32 7.80
N GLN A 252 -6.75 -5.22 8.97
CA GLN A 252 -7.19 -4.36 10.06
C GLN A 252 -7.16 -2.86 9.70
N PHE A 253 -6.19 -2.43 8.89
CA PHE A 253 -6.14 -1.04 8.41
C PHE A 253 -7.45 -0.65 7.68
N TRP A 254 -7.92 -1.50 6.78
CA TRP A 254 -9.16 -1.26 6.03
C TRP A 254 -10.41 -1.46 6.90
N LEU A 255 -10.39 -2.50 7.72
CA LEU A 255 -11.51 -2.78 8.62
C LEU A 255 -11.72 -1.63 9.62
N ASN A 256 -10.68 -0.94 10.06
CA ASN A 256 -10.76 0.15 11.02
C ASN A 256 -10.98 1.54 10.40
N ALA A 257 -11.22 1.64 9.10
CA ALA A 257 -11.60 2.90 8.47
C ALA A 257 -12.86 3.48 9.11
N SER A 258 -12.95 4.83 9.21
CA SER A 258 -14.19 5.49 9.64
C SER A 258 -15.31 5.24 8.63
N ASP A 259 -16.55 5.43 9.03
CA ASP A 259 -17.69 5.21 8.12
C ASP A 259 -17.62 6.13 6.90
N VAL A 260 -17.21 7.38 7.10
CA VAL A 260 -17.02 8.37 6.02
C VAL A 260 -15.90 7.93 5.08
N ASP A 261 -14.77 7.48 5.64
CA ASP A 261 -13.64 7.00 4.85
C ASP A 261 -13.99 5.72 4.09
N ALA A 262 -14.71 4.80 4.72
CA ALA A 262 -15.09 3.54 4.09
C ALA A 262 -15.97 3.74 2.85
N GLU A 263 -16.89 4.71 2.87
CA GLU A 263 -17.71 5.07 1.71
C GLU A 263 -16.86 5.60 0.55
N ASN A 264 -15.85 6.42 0.84
CA ASN A 264 -14.92 6.93 -0.17
C ASN A 264 -14.00 5.81 -0.67
N TYR A 265 -13.45 5.02 0.24
CA TYR A 265 -12.45 3.99 -0.12
C TYR A 265 -13.05 2.84 -0.91
N ILE A 266 -14.30 2.42 -0.62
CA ILE A 266 -14.96 1.36 -1.39
C ILE A 266 -15.12 1.77 -2.86
N LYS A 267 -15.41 3.04 -3.13
CA LYS A 267 -15.49 3.58 -4.50
C LYS A 267 -14.14 3.54 -5.20
N ILE A 268 -13.05 3.87 -4.51
CA ILE A 268 -11.71 3.99 -5.10
C ILE A 268 -11.06 2.62 -5.30
N PHE A 269 -11.10 1.76 -4.27
CA PHE A 269 -10.26 0.55 -4.20
C PHE A 269 -10.98 -0.73 -4.58
N SER A 270 -12.32 -0.72 -4.68
CA SER A 270 -13.09 -1.89 -5.13
C SER A 270 -13.23 -1.93 -6.65
N ILE A 271 -13.23 -3.14 -7.20
CA ILE A 271 -13.58 -3.39 -8.63
C ILE A 271 -15.02 -3.85 -8.82
N LYS A 272 -15.82 -3.85 -7.76
CA LYS A 272 -17.27 -4.11 -7.86
C LYS A 272 -17.96 -3.09 -8.77
N SER A 273 -19.10 -3.48 -9.32
CA SER A 273 -19.91 -2.58 -10.12
C SER A 273 -20.47 -1.42 -9.28
N ARG A 274 -20.91 -0.38 -9.96
CA ARG A 274 -21.53 0.76 -9.31
C ARG A 274 -22.74 0.36 -8.48
N GLU A 275 -23.61 -0.49 -9.05
CA GLU A 275 -24.82 -0.97 -8.37
C GLU A 275 -24.49 -1.77 -7.10
N GLU A 276 -23.47 -2.64 -7.15
CA GLU A 276 -23.02 -3.39 -5.97
C GLU A 276 -22.51 -2.46 -4.87
N ILE A 277 -21.70 -1.46 -5.23
CA ILE A 277 -21.16 -0.50 -4.27
C ILE A 277 -22.27 0.36 -3.67
N GLU A 278 -23.19 0.89 -4.49
CA GLU A 278 -24.33 1.68 -4.04
C GLU A 278 -25.24 0.87 -3.10
N THR A 279 -25.47 -0.42 -3.39
CA THR A 279 -26.20 -1.33 -2.51
C THR A 279 -25.51 -1.49 -1.15
N LEU A 280 -24.19 -1.72 -1.14
CA LEU A 280 -23.41 -1.82 0.11
C LEU A 280 -23.44 -0.52 0.91
N ILE A 281 -23.42 0.64 0.26
CA ILE A 281 -23.51 1.96 0.92
C ILE A 281 -24.88 2.11 1.61
N VAL A 282 -25.98 1.76 0.93
CA VAL A 282 -27.32 1.83 1.52
C VAL A 282 -27.43 0.89 2.72
N GLU A 283 -26.99 -0.37 2.60
CA GLU A 283 -27.00 -1.33 3.71
C GLU A 283 -26.17 -0.82 4.91
N HIS A 284 -25.01 -0.21 4.62
CA HIS A 284 -24.17 0.36 5.67
C HIS A 284 -24.84 1.52 6.38
N GLN A 285 -25.50 2.43 5.65
CA GLN A 285 -26.19 3.58 6.22
C GLN A 285 -27.36 3.18 7.13
N GLU A 286 -28.07 2.07 6.82
CA GLU A 286 -29.12 1.52 7.66
C GLU A 286 -28.60 0.93 8.98
N ALA A 287 -27.40 0.34 8.98
CA ALA A 287 -26.83 -0.34 10.14
C ALA A 287 -25.29 -0.19 10.22
N PRO A 288 -24.75 1.04 10.48
CA PRO A 288 -23.29 1.29 10.45
C PRO A 288 -22.50 0.40 11.41
N PHE A 289 -23.09 0.01 12.54
CA PHE A 289 -22.46 -0.87 13.53
C PHE A 289 -22.12 -2.26 13.00
N LYS A 290 -22.72 -2.72 11.91
CA LYS A 290 -22.37 -3.98 11.22
C LYS A 290 -21.09 -3.87 10.42
N ARG A 291 -20.62 -2.65 10.10
CA ARG A 291 -19.40 -2.34 9.34
C ARG A 291 -19.32 -3.06 7.99
N VAL A 292 -20.46 -3.06 7.26
CA VAL A 292 -20.56 -3.81 5.98
C VAL A 292 -19.57 -3.30 4.95
N LEU A 293 -19.44 -1.97 4.80
CA LEU A 293 -18.49 -1.37 3.86
C LEU A 293 -17.03 -1.72 4.19
N GLN A 294 -16.64 -1.55 5.47
CA GLN A 294 -15.28 -1.85 5.91
C GLN A 294 -14.92 -3.32 5.70
N LYS A 295 -15.85 -4.23 5.98
CA LYS A 295 -15.65 -5.67 5.76
C LYS A 295 -15.48 -5.98 4.27
N ALA A 296 -16.43 -5.55 3.44
CA ALA A 296 -16.37 -5.80 2.00
C ALA A 296 -15.08 -5.24 1.37
N LEU A 297 -14.68 -4.04 1.78
CA LEU A 297 -13.44 -3.41 1.33
C LEU A 297 -12.20 -4.18 1.81
N ALA A 298 -12.12 -4.48 3.11
CA ALA A 298 -10.97 -5.16 3.70
C ALA A 298 -10.77 -6.56 3.11
N GLU A 299 -11.85 -7.32 2.94
CA GLU A 299 -11.82 -8.65 2.33
C GLU A 299 -11.34 -8.58 0.88
N GLU A 300 -11.96 -7.74 0.04
CA GLU A 300 -11.62 -7.62 -1.37
C GLU A 300 -10.16 -7.18 -1.58
N VAL A 301 -9.73 -6.14 -0.87
CA VAL A 301 -8.40 -5.56 -1.06
C VAL A 301 -7.32 -6.49 -0.51
N THR A 302 -7.57 -7.20 0.61
CA THR A 302 -6.61 -8.16 1.16
C THR A 302 -6.40 -9.34 0.20
N VAL A 303 -7.46 -9.89 -0.38
CA VAL A 303 -7.32 -10.98 -1.39
C VAL A 303 -6.50 -10.50 -2.59
N ARG A 304 -6.75 -9.28 -3.08
CA ARG A 304 -6.07 -8.75 -4.27
C ARG A 304 -4.59 -8.47 -4.04
N VAL A 305 -4.23 -7.93 -2.89
CA VAL A 305 -2.84 -7.57 -2.57
C VAL A 305 -2.04 -8.79 -2.11
N HIS A 306 -2.64 -9.64 -1.31
CA HIS A 306 -2.00 -10.81 -0.72
C HIS A 306 -2.58 -12.10 -1.36
N SER A 307 -3.46 -12.82 -0.65
CA SER A 307 -4.11 -14.03 -1.16
C SER A 307 -5.41 -14.32 -0.41
N GLN A 308 -6.20 -15.27 -0.93
CA GLN A 308 -7.38 -15.80 -0.26
C GLN A 308 -7.01 -16.48 1.08
N SER A 309 -5.90 -17.24 1.11
CA SER A 309 -5.40 -17.88 2.32
C SER A 309 -5.00 -16.85 3.40
N ASP A 310 -4.36 -15.74 2.99
CA ASP A 310 -4.00 -14.65 3.91
C ASP A 310 -5.24 -13.96 4.51
N LEU A 311 -6.31 -13.80 3.71
CA LEU A 311 -7.57 -13.29 4.23
C LEU A 311 -8.18 -14.25 5.25
N GLU A 312 -8.23 -15.56 4.96
CA GLU A 312 -8.76 -16.58 5.89
C GLU A 312 -8.00 -16.57 7.21
N ASN A 313 -6.67 -16.47 7.14
CA ASN A 313 -5.82 -16.33 8.33
C ASN A 313 -6.11 -15.04 9.10
N ALA A 314 -6.27 -13.90 8.42
CA ALA A 314 -6.60 -12.63 9.05
C ALA A 314 -7.98 -12.63 9.72
N LEU A 315 -8.97 -13.27 9.10
CA LEU A 315 -10.32 -13.45 9.67
C LEU A 315 -10.30 -14.35 10.91
N ALA A 316 -9.60 -15.49 10.85
CA ALA A 316 -9.43 -16.39 11.98
C ALA A 316 -8.72 -15.69 13.15
N ALA A 317 -7.65 -14.93 12.86
CA ALA A 317 -6.94 -14.13 13.83
C ALA A 317 -7.83 -13.06 14.50
N SER A 318 -8.66 -12.36 13.72
CA SER A 318 -9.63 -11.39 14.24
C SER A 318 -10.65 -12.04 15.17
N GLN A 319 -11.15 -13.24 14.83
CA GLN A 319 -12.06 -14.00 15.67
C GLN A 319 -11.41 -14.42 17.00
N ILE A 320 -10.10 -14.73 17.00
CA ILE A 320 -9.37 -15.07 18.20
C ILE A 320 -9.23 -13.89 19.15
N LEU A 321 -8.88 -12.72 18.62
CA LEU A 321 -8.70 -11.52 19.44
C LEU A 321 -10.03 -11.01 20.02
N PHE A 322 -11.07 -10.93 19.18
CA PHE A 322 -12.32 -10.28 19.52
C PHE A 322 -13.49 -11.23 19.75
N GLY A 323 -13.32 -12.53 19.49
CA GLY A 323 -14.36 -13.54 19.53
C GLY A 323 -14.15 -14.63 20.60
N LYS A 324 -15.01 -15.65 20.52
CA LYS A 324 -14.97 -16.86 21.36
C LYS A 324 -14.20 -18.00 20.66
N ALA A 325 -13.05 -17.69 20.06
CA ALA A 325 -12.25 -18.70 19.38
C ALA A 325 -11.80 -19.82 20.34
N THR A 326 -11.82 -21.04 19.84
CA THR A 326 -11.33 -22.22 20.54
C THR A 326 -9.82 -22.39 20.39
N GLU A 327 -9.18 -23.18 21.25
CA GLU A 327 -7.77 -23.53 21.12
C GLU A 327 -7.47 -24.21 19.77
N GLU A 328 -8.39 -25.02 19.26
CA GLU A 328 -8.25 -25.70 17.98
C GLU A 328 -8.14 -24.72 16.80
N GLN A 329 -8.99 -23.69 16.79
CA GLN A 329 -8.92 -22.62 15.78
C GLN A 329 -7.60 -21.83 15.89
N LEU A 330 -7.11 -21.62 17.12
CA LEU A 330 -5.82 -20.96 17.35
C LEU A 330 -4.65 -21.76 16.78
N ARG A 331 -4.68 -23.09 16.91
CA ARG A 331 -3.64 -23.98 16.40
C ARG A 331 -3.58 -24.04 14.87
N ALA A 332 -4.66 -23.69 14.19
CA ALA A 332 -4.74 -23.66 12.72
C ALA A 332 -4.11 -22.40 12.09
N ILE A 333 -3.74 -21.39 12.90
CA ILE A 333 -3.15 -20.14 12.42
C ILE A 333 -1.63 -20.28 12.33
N ASP A 334 -1.04 -19.75 11.26
CA ASP A 334 0.40 -19.74 11.09
C ASP A 334 1.12 -18.77 12.05
N ARG A 335 2.40 -19.02 12.26
CA ARG A 335 3.23 -18.22 13.18
C ARG A 335 3.32 -16.75 12.79
N PRO A 336 3.57 -16.36 11.52
CA PRO A 336 3.64 -14.96 11.13
C PRO A 336 2.35 -14.19 11.42
N THR A 337 1.19 -14.81 11.18
CA THR A 337 -0.11 -14.21 11.49
C THR A 337 -0.30 -14.03 12.99
N LEU A 338 0.02 -15.03 13.82
CA LEU A 338 -0.07 -14.90 15.28
C LEU A 338 0.89 -13.83 15.82
N GLU A 339 2.13 -13.80 15.36
CA GLU A 339 3.10 -12.75 15.75
C GLU A 339 2.58 -11.36 15.39
N SER A 340 1.97 -11.19 14.24
CA SER A 340 1.37 -9.93 13.82
C SER A 340 0.12 -9.54 14.63
N VAL A 341 -0.74 -10.51 14.94
CA VAL A 341 -1.91 -10.32 15.81
C VAL A 341 -1.53 -9.78 17.18
N PHE A 342 -0.40 -10.26 17.70
CA PHE A 342 0.13 -9.89 19.00
C PHE A 342 1.29 -8.88 18.90
N GLU A 343 1.42 -8.17 17.78
CA GLU A 343 2.34 -7.05 17.66
C GLU A 343 1.99 -5.97 18.70
N GLY A 344 3.02 -5.51 19.43
CA GLY A 344 2.84 -4.50 20.48
C GLY A 344 2.41 -5.05 21.87
N VAL A 345 2.09 -6.35 22.00
CA VAL A 345 1.94 -6.94 23.34
C VAL A 345 3.32 -7.32 23.91
N PRO A 346 3.49 -7.34 25.26
CA PRO A 346 4.75 -7.79 25.85
C PRO A 346 5.07 -9.23 25.45
N GLN A 347 6.31 -9.45 25.02
CA GLN A 347 6.83 -10.73 24.56
C GLN A 347 7.95 -11.21 25.45
N PHE A 348 8.03 -12.49 25.70
CA PHE A 348 9.05 -13.13 26.54
C PHE A 348 9.59 -14.38 25.85
N GLU A 349 10.88 -14.64 26.02
CA GLU A 349 11.52 -15.85 25.52
C GLU A 349 11.40 -16.96 26.55
N LEU A 350 11.22 -18.21 26.11
CA LEU A 350 11.17 -19.41 26.93
C LEU A 350 11.98 -20.52 26.26
N ASN A 351 12.85 -21.18 27.00
CA ASN A 351 13.67 -22.25 26.44
C ASN A 351 12.83 -23.54 26.33
N VAL A 352 12.89 -24.21 25.16
CA VAL A 352 12.18 -25.47 24.94
C VAL A 352 12.56 -26.52 25.95
N SER A 353 13.81 -26.55 26.41
CA SER A 353 14.29 -27.48 27.43
C SER A 353 13.59 -27.35 28.80
N GLU A 354 13.04 -26.17 29.10
CA GLU A 354 12.22 -25.97 30.32
C GLU A 354 10.88 -26.70 30.20
N LEU A 355 10.36 -26.86 29.00
CA LEU A 355 9.08 -27.54 28.73
C LEU A 355 9.22 -29.07 28.68
N ASP A 356 10.39 -29.60 28.34
CA ASP A 356 10.63 -31.04 28.17
C ASP A 356 10.46 -31.82 29.52
N GLY A 357 10.81 -31.17 30.61
CA GLY A 357 10.61 -31.70 31.98
C GLY A 357 9.25 -31.35 32.59
N GLY A 358 8.47 -30.55 31.94
CA GLY A 358 7.26 -29.93 32.47
C GLY A 358 7.58 -28.72 33.36
N LEU A 359 7.13 -27.54 32.97
CA LEU A 359 7.36 -26.28 33.68
C LEU A 359 6.11 -25.89 34.47
N ASP A 360 6.27 -25.75 35.82
CA ASP A 360 5.19 -25.23 36.66
C ASP A 360 4.72 -23.85 36.18
N ILE A 361 3.39 -23.67 36.01
CA ILE A 361 2.84 -22.45 35.44
C ILE A 361 3.14 -21.21 36.28
N VAL A 362 3.22 -21.32 37.61
CA VAL A 362 3.55 -20.17 38.47
C VAL A 362 5.01 -19.78 38.28
N GLN A 363 5.91 -20.78 38.13
CA GLN A 363 7.30 -20.54 37.77
C GLN A 363 7.42 -19.90 36.37
N ALA A 364 6.75 -20.46 35.38
CA ALA A 364 6.76 -19.94 34.01
C ALA A 364 6.36 -18.47 33.97
N LEU A 365 5.25 -18.09 34.61
CA LEU A 365 4.65 -16.77 34.51
C LEU A 365 5.27 -15.70 35.43
N ALA A 366 6.06 -16.09 36.43
CA ALA A 366 6.61 -15.15 37.41
C ALA A 366 8.15 -15.21 37.56
N GLU A 367 8.81 -16.26 37.07
CA GLU A 367 10.28 -16.41 37.16
C GLU A 367 10.93 -16.56 35.77
N SER A 368 10.47 -17.51 34.94
CA SER A 368 11.00 -17.66 33.57
C SER A 368 10.57 -16.48 32.71
N THR A 369 9.41 -15.87 32.99
CA THR A 369 8.92 -14.66 32.29
C THR A 369 8.44 -13.62 33.32
N ALA A 370 8.26 -12.37 32.88
CA ALA A 370 7.76 -11.29 33.72
C ALA A 370 6.27 -10.99 33.53
N VAL A 371 5.45 -11.99 33.20
CA VAL A 371 3.98 -11.82 33.06
C VAL A 371 3.34 -11.39 34.36
N PHE A 372 3.87 -11.91 35.50
CA PHE A 372 3.50 -11.46 36.83
C PHE A 372 4.74 -11.00 37.61
N PRO A 373 4.60 -9.94 38.42
CA PRO A 373 5.71 -9.42 39.21
C PRO A 373 6.11 -10.33 40.40
N SER A 374 5.25 -11.32 40.75
CA SER A 374 5.55 -12.27 41.82
C SER A 374 4.76 -13.57 41.70
N LYS A 375 5.32 -14.66 42.26
CA LYS A 375 4.63 -15.95 42.40
C LYS A 375 3.30 -15.86 43.16
N GLY A 376 3.23 -14.98 44.16
CA GLY A 376 2.00 -14.77 44.95
C GLY A 376 0.87 -14.22 44.13
N GLU A 377 1.16 -13.23 43.30
CA GLU A 377 0.17 -12.64 42.39
C GLU A 377 -0.26 -13.63 41.30
N ALA A 378 0.68 -14.35 40.70
CA ALA A 378 0.40 -15.40 39.73
C ALA A 378 -0.55 -16.47 40.33
N ARG A 379 -0.25 -17.00 41.53
CA ARG A 379 -1.11 -17.98 42.22
C ARG A 379 -2.52 -17.45 42.46
N LYS A 380 -2.64 -16.24 42.99
CA LYS A 380 -3.95 -15.61 43.27
C LYS A 380 -4.79 -15.48 41.98
N MET A 381 -4.16 -15.07 40.88
CA MET A 381 -4.85 -14.89 39.63
C MET A 381 -5.25 -16.23 38.96
N LEU A 382 -4.40 -17.24 39.06
CA LEU A 382 -4.67 -18.61 38.60
C LEU A 382 -5.80 -19.27 39.41
N GLN A 383 -5.82 -19.12 40.73
CA GLN A 383 -6.90 -19.61 41.61
C GLN A 383 -8.24 -18.97 41.33
N GLY A 384 -8.21 -17.68 40.90
CA GLY A 384 -9.41 -16.93 40.48
C GLY A 384 -9.84 -17.20 39.05
N ASN A 385 -9.29 -18.21 38.36
CA ASN A 385 -9.53 -18.48 36.94
C ASN A 385 -9.28 -17.26 36.01
N GLY A 386 -8.37 -16.38 36.41
CA GLY A 386 -8.02 -15.15 35.71
C GLY A 386 -6.94 -15.30 34.65
N VAL A 387 -6.41 -16.51 34.44
CA VAL A 387 -5.37 -16.78 33.44
C VAL A 387 -5.86 -17.82 32.45
N SER A 388 -5.55 -17.60 31.17
CA SER A 388 -5.72 -18.62 30.13
C SER A 388 -4.41 -18.82 29.38
N ILE A 389 -4.14 -20.05 28.99
CA ILE A 389 -3.09 -20.46 28.07
C ILE A 389 -3.78 -20.89 26.77
N ASN A 390 -3.37 -20.30 25.64
CA ASN A 390 -3.96 -20.58 24.35
C ASN A 390 -5.51 -20.54 24.37
N LYS A 391 -6.10 -19.52 25.05
CA LYS A 391 -7.54 -19.34 25.27
C LYS A 391 -8.20 -20.32 26.25
N THR A 392 -7.53 -21.39 26.64
CA THR A 392 -8.05 -22.35 27.64
C THR A 392 -7.72 -21.87 29.04
N LYS A 393 -8.73 -21.74 29.90
CA LYS A 393 -8.53 -21.35 31.33
C LYS A 393 -7.73 -22.40 32.07
N VAL A 394 -6.77 -21.92 32.83
CA VAL A 394 -5.84 -22.81 33.59
C VAL A 394 -5.79 -22.44 35.06
N GLY A 395 -5.62 -23.45 35.89
CA GLY A 395 -5.41 -23.31 37.35
C GLY A 395 -3.94 -23.36 37.74
N ALA A 396 -3.67 -23.15 39.03
CA ALA A 396 -2.32 -23.15 39.59
C ALA A 396 -1.57 -24.51 39.51
N ASN A 397 -2.28 -25.58 39.20
CA ASN A 397 -1.69 -26.92 39.05
C ASN A 397 -1.31 -27.26 37.58
N LYS A 398 -1.49 -26.32 36.65
CA LYS A 398 -1.09 -26.54 35.27
C LYS A 398 0.41 -26.66 35.16
N VAL A 399 0.85 -27.66 34.42
CA VAL A 399 2.24 -27.82 34.00
C VAL A 399 2.27 -27.52 32.50
N LEU A 400 3.11 -26.57 32.07
CA LEU A 400 3.37 -26.28 30.67
C LEU A 400 4.32 -27.32 30.10
N THR A 401 4.01 -27.78 28.91
CA THR A 401 4.78 -28.78 28.16
C THR A 401 4.89 -28.38 26.69
N SER A 402 5.64 -29.12 25.91
CA SER A 402 5.71 -28.95 24.45
C SER A 402 4.33 -29.04 23.76
N ALA A 403 3.34 -29.73 24.36
CA ALA A 403 1.97 -29.81 23.87
C ALA A 403 1.22 -28.44 23.93
N ASP A 404 1.64 -27.54 24.81
CA ASP A 404 1.06 -26.18 24.88
C ASP A 404 1.63 -25.22 23.84
N VAL A 405 2.67 -25.63 23.13
CA VAL A 405 3.27 -24.82 22.04
C VAL A 405 2.38 -24.89 20.80
N ILE A 406 2.08 -23.74 20.22
CA ILE A 406 1.30 -23.59 18.99
C ILE A 406 2.13 -22.88 17.92
N ALA A 407 1.70 -22.96 16.67
CA ALA A 407 2.29 -22.24 15.53
C ALA A 407 3.83 -22.31 15.45
N GLY A 408 4.40 -23.48 15.78
CA GLY A 408 5.84 -23.70 15.66
C GLY A 408 6.71 -22.88 16.62
N GLY A 409 6.26 -22.62 17.85
CA GLY A 409 7.09 -22.00 18.87
C GLY A 409 6.42 -20.86 19.67
N LEU A 410 5.10 -20.82 19.78
CA LEU A 410 4.41 -19.77 20.52
C LEU A 410 3.51 -20.33 21.62
N ILE A 411 3.39 -19.61 22.72
CA ILE A 411 2.36 -19.83 23.76
C ILE A 411 1.71 -18.46 24.03
N ILE A 412 0.38 -18.41 23.97
CA ILE A 412 -0.37 -17.20 24.25
C ILE A 412 -0.86 -17.23 25.68
N VAL A 413 -0.48 -16.24 26.46
CA VAL A 413 -0.95 -16.05 27.84
C VAL A 413 -1.94 -14.89 27.86
N GLN A 414 -3.13 -15.13 28.41
CA GLN A 414 -4.12 -14.08 28.65
C GLN A 414 -4.33 -13.88 30.16
N LYS A 415 -4.06 -12.66 30.65
CA LYS A 415 -4.25 -12.21 32.04
C LYS A 415 -5.51 -11.36 32.13
N GLY A 416 -6.56 -11.88 32.75
CA GLY A 416 -7.86 -11.21 32.76
C GLY A 416 -8.55 -11.21 31.40
N LYS A 417 -9.30 -10.14 31.08
CA LYS A 417 -10.10 -10.05 29.85
C LYS A 417 -9.36 -9.41 28.66
N LYS A 418 -8.36 -8.56 28.93
CA LYS A 418 -7.79 -7.66 27.91
C LYS A 418 -6.27 -7.74 27.76
N ASN A 419 -5.55 -8.29 28.71
CA ASN A 419 -4.08 -8.28 28.69
C ASN A 419 -3.56 -9.58 28.11
N TYR A 420 -2.84 -9.49 27.00
CA TYR A 420 -2.20 -10.61 26.34
C TYR A 420 -0.68 -10.50 26.44
N PHE A 421 -0.03 -11.65 26.46
CA PHE A 421 1.42 -11.79 26.42
C PHE A 421 1.76 -12.94 25.49
N LEU A 422 2.85 -12.83 24.78
CA LEU A 422 3.33 -13.85 23.87
C LEU A 422 4.63 -14.45 24.41
N LEU A 423 4.66 -15.77 24.62
CA LEU A 423 5.89 -16.48 24.96
C LEU A 423 6.42 -17.13 23.68
N LYS A 424 7.65 -16.80 23.32
CA LYS A 424 8.38 -17.38 22.20
C LYS A 424 9.26 -18.52 22.72
N VAL A 425 9.03 -19.72 22.21
CA VAL A 425 9.74 -20.93 22.60
C VAL A 425 10.83 -21.21 21.57
N HIS A 426 12.08 -21.34 22.03
CA HIS A 426 13.27 -21.58 21.21
C HIS A 426 14.02 -22.83 21.65
#